data_e1d3fbc50ae3dae4e1e5adbee3092224
#
_entry.id   e1d3fbc50ae3dae4e1e5adbee3092224
#
_cell.length_a   1.000
_cell.length_b   1.000
_cell.length_c   1.000
_cell.angle_alpha   90.00
_cell.angle_beta   90.00
_cell.angle_gamma   90.00
#
_symmetry.space_group_name_H-M   'P 1'
#
loop_
_entity.id
_entity.type
_entity.pdbx_description
1 polymer ?
#
loop_
_entity_poly.entity_id
_entity_poly.type
_entity_poly.pdbx_seq_one_letter_code
_entity_poly.pdbx_strand_id
1 'polypeptide(L)'
;MRGSDTRTGELFSYVDLEDRVPAKHPLRAIRRIVNDVLIALDAEFEKIYAATGRPSIAPERLLRALLLQAFYTIRSETQLMEQLDYNLLYRWFVGLGIDEPVWVPTVFTKNRDRLLEAEVARKFLAELLNHKEVRALLSDEHFSVDGTQIAAWASMKSFQAKDGSSEPPSPGRNGERDFHGEKRTNETHASTTDPEAKLYRKGKGKEAKLSFVGNAMTENRHGLVVETELGEASGTIEREAAKTMVARYSPGASRITLGGDKGFDAREFIDDLRELNVTPHVAQNTSNRASAIDGRTTRHPGYAISQNKRKLVEESFGWAKTIGGLARPMLRGAQRLGFKFTLTMAAYDLIRLPKLIGAVA
;
A
#
# COMPACT_ATOMS: atom_id res chain seq x y z
N MET A 1 12.32 -40.44 -26.26
CA MET A 1 11.11 -40.65 -27.07
C MET A 1 10.34 -39.31 -27.13
N ARG A 2 10.03 -38.82 -28.31
CA ARG A 2 9.25 -37.58 -28.47
C ARG A 2 7.79 -37.84 -28.09
N GLY A 3 7.18 -37.02 -27.19
CA GLY A 3 5.75 -37.07 -26.89
C GLY A 3 4.88 -36.69 -28.09
N SER A 4 3.66 -37.17 -28.14
CA SER A 4 2.69 -36.80 -29.20
C SER A 4 2.01 -35.46 -28.86
N ASP A 5 1.83 -34.60 -29.87
CA ASP A 5 1.06 -33.36 -29.76
C ASP A 5 -0.42 -33.66 -30.13
N THR A 6 -1.10 -34.39 -29.24
CA THR A 6 -2.53 -34.72 -29.41
C THR A 6 -3.38 -33.71 -28.67
N ARG A 7 -4.36 -33.11 -29.34
CA ARG A 7 -5.37 -32.23 -28.74
C ARG A 7 -6.55 -33.10 -28.28
N THR A 8 -6.85 -33.04 -26.97
CA THR A 8 -8.05 -33.62 -26.41
C THR A 8 -9.09 -32.54 -26.21
N GLY A 9 -10.24 -32.66 -26.84
CA GLY A 9 -11.40 -31.79 -26.65
C GLY A 9 -12.44 -32.51 -25.81
N GLU A 10 -12.22 -32.64 -24.52
CA GLU A 10 -13.21 -33.26 -23.62
C GLU A 10 -14.32 -32.25 -23.31
N LEU A 11 -15.58 -32.68 -23.47
CA LEU A 11 -16.79 -31.89 -23.21
C LEU A 11 -17.06 -31.73 -21.70
N PHE A 12 -16.58 -32.68 -20.89
CA PHE A 12 -16.77 -32.71 -19.44
C PHE A 12 -15.42 -32.93 -18.74
N SER A 13 -15.17 -32.13 -17.70
CA SER A 13 -14.00 -32.29 -16.80
C SER A 13 -14.49 -32.35 -15.36
N TYR A 14 -14.13 -33.43 -14.64
CA TYR A 14 -14.38 -33.57 -13.20
C TYR A 14 -13.12 -33.20 -12.44
N VAL A 15 -12.89 -31.89 -12.26
CA VAL A 15 -11.74 -31.38 -11.52
C VAL A 15 -12.20 -30.50 -10.38
N ASP A 16 -11.91 -30.92 -9.14
CA ASP A 16 -12.00 -30.01 -8.00
C ASP A 16 -10.80 -29.08 -8.00
N LEU A 17 -11.06 -27.76 -7.89
CA LEU A 17 -10.01 -26.76 -7.82
C LEU A 17 -9.15 -26.93 -6.56
N GLU A 18 -9.71 -27.46 -5.47
CA GLU A 18 -8.96 -27.73 -4.23
C GLU A 18 -7.89 -28.82 -4.45
N ASP A 19 -8.22 -29.85 -5.21
CA ASP A 19 -7.29 -30.93 -5.54
C ASP A 19 -6.23 -30.49 -6.58
N ARG A 20 -6.61 -29.54 -7.45
CA ARG A 20 -5.72 -29.04 -8.52
C ARG A 20 -4.55 -28.21 -8.00
N VAL A 21 -4.74 -27.49 -6.90
CA VAL A 21 -3.67 -26.67 -6.29
C VAL A 21 -2.77 -27.52 -5.43
N PRO A 22 -1.44 -27.54 -5.65
CA PRO A 22 -0.52 -28.36 -4.85
C PRO A 22 -0.64 -28.08 -3.36
N ALA A 23 -0.59 -29.10 -2.52
CA ALA A 23 -0.75 -28.99 -1.06
C ALA A 23 0.27 -28.02 -0.42
N LYS A 24 1.49 -27.93 -0.97
CA LYS A 24 2.55 -27.04 -0.49
C LYS A 24 2.56 -25.66 -1.17
N HIS A 25 1.54 -25.32 -1.96
CA HIS A 25 1.49 -24.01 -2.64
C HIS A 25 1.39 -22.86 -1.63
N PRO A 26 2.23 -21.81 -1.72
CA PRO A 26 2.25 -20.72 -0.73
C PRO A 26 0.90 -20.01 -0.52
N LEU A 27 0.10 -19.91 -1.57
CA LEU A 27 -1.23 -19.30 -1.48
C LEU A 27 -2.20 -20.09 -0.57
N ARG A 28 -1.95 -21.36 -0.23
CA ARG A 28 -2.80 -22.12 0.70
C ARG A 28 -2.74 -21.51 2.11
N ALA A 29 -1.54 -21.28 2.61
CA ALA A 29 -1.34 -20.66 3.92
C ALA A 29 -1.87 -19.22 3.93
N ILE A 30 -1.61 -18.45 2.85
CA ILE A 30 -2.13 -17.09 2.70
C ILE A 30 -3.67 -17.10 2.66
N ARG A 31 -4.29 -17.98 1.87
CA ARG A 31 -5.77 -18.06 1.75
C ARG A 31 -6.42 -18.39 3.09
N ARG A 32 -5.83 -19.27 3.87
CA ARG A 32 -6.32 -19.59 5.21
C ARG A 32 -6.36 -18.33 6.09
N ILE A 33 -5.24 -17.62 6.21
CA ILE A 33 -5.16 -16.39 7.02
C ILE A 33 -6.13 -15.32 6.48
N VAL A 34 -6.18 -15.14 5.16
CA VAL A 34 -7.12 -14.20 4.52
C VAL A 34 -8.56 -14.55 4.84
N ASN A 35 -8.93 -15.83 4.80
CA ASN A 35 -10.30 -16.26 5.13
C ASN A 35 -10.64 -15.95 6.59
N ASP A 36 -9.73 -16.21 7.53
CA ASP A 36 -9.94 -15.91 8.96
C ASP A 36 -10.14 -14.40 9.18
N VAL A 37 -9.33 -13.56 8.51
CA VAL A 37 -9.47 -12.10 8.53
C VAL A 37 -10.81 -11.65 7.92
N LEU A 38 -11.23 -12.25 6.81
CA LEU A 38 -12.51 -11.90 6.16
C LEU A 38 -13.71 -12.28 7.02
N ILE A 39 -13.65 -13.40 7.74
CA ILE A 39 -14.68 -13.79 8.72
C ILE A 39 -14.75 -12.75 9.85
N ALA A 40 -13.62 -12.27 10.35
CA ALA A 40 -13.60 -11.23 11.39
C ALA A 40 -14.21 -9.89 10.91
N LEU A 41 -14.20 -9.63 9.60
CA LEU A 41 -14.78 -8.43 8.99
C LEU A 41 -16.26 -8.55 8.59
N ASP A 42 -16.90 -9.69 8.80
CA ASP A 42 -18.28 -9.96 8.33
C ASP A 42 -19.28 -8.89 8.82
N ALA A 43 -19.24 -8.53 10.09
CA ALA A 43 -20.09 -7.48 10.65
C ALA A 43 -19.83 -6.08 10.03
N GLU A 44 -18.62 -5.82 9.54
CA GLU A 44 -18.31 -4.58 8.84
C GLU A 44 -18.84 -4.61 7.40
N PHE A 45 -18.81 -5.78 6.76
CA PHE A 45 -19.39 -5.96 5.43
C PHE A 45 -20.91 -5.79 5.45
N GLU A 46 -21.61 -6.32 6.45
CA GLU A 46 -23.05 -6.15 6.58
C GLU A 46 -23.47 -4.66 6.61
N LYS A 47 -22.66 -3.78 7.21
CA LYS A 47 -22.94 -2.33 7.25
C LYS A 47 -22.86 -1.64 5.88
N ILE A 48 -22.12 -2.21 4.93
CA ILE A 48 -21.85 -1.63 3.61
C ILE A 48 -22.91 -2.04 2.58
N TYR A 49 -23.61 -3.15 2.83
CA TYR A 49 -24.56 -3.72 1.88
C TYR A 49 -25.99 -3.60 2.40
N ALA A 50 -26.92 -3.28 1.48
CA ALA A 50 -28.33 -3.23 1.82
C ALA A 50 -28.89 -4.64 2.00
N ALA A 51 -29.83 -4.81 2.93
CA ALA A 51 -30.50 -6.07 3.21
C ALA A 51 -31.40 -6.57 2.05
N THR A 52 -31.75 -5.68 1.11
CA THR A 52 -32.66 -5.98 -0.02
C THR A 52 -32.03 -5.52 -1.34
N GLY A 53 -32.41 -6.15 -2.45
CA GLY A 53 -31.96 -5.79 -3.79
C GLY A 53 -31.27 -6.94 -4.52
N ARG A 54 -30.71 -6.65 -5.72
CA ARG A 54 -29.97 -7.63 -6.50
C ARG A 54 -28.65 -7.97 -5.79
N PRO A 55 -28.29 -9.25 -5.61
CA PRO A 55 -27.01 -9.65 -5.07
C PRO A 55 -25.84 -9.03 -5.84
N SER A 56 -24.91 -8.45 -5.10
CA SER A 56 -23.68 -7.87 -5.64
C SER A 56 -22.51 -8.87 -5.52
N ILE A 57 -21.32 -8.47 -5.97
CA ILE A 57 -20.11 -9.25 -5.71
C ILE A 57 -19.85 -9.27 -4.20
N ALA A 58 -19.65 -10.44 -3.63
CA ALA A 58 -19.29 -10.56 -2.21
C ALA A 58 -17.96 -9.81 -1.91
N PRO A 59 -17.89 -9.01 -0.83
CA PRO A 59 -16.69 -8.24 -0.49
C PRO A 59 -15.46 -9.12 -0.28
N GLU A 60 -15.63 -10.33 0.22
CA GLU A 60 -14.56 -11.32 0.40
C GLU A 60 -13.92 -11.71 -0.94
N ARG A 61 -14.74 -11.93 -1.97
CA ARG A 61 -14.27 -12.23 -3.34
C ARG A 61 -13.55 -11.03 -3.96
N LEU A 62 -14.06 -9.81 -3.73
CA LEU A 62 -13.42 -8.58 -4.18
C LEU A 62 -12.04 -8.42 -3.55
N LEU A 63 -11.91 -8.59 -2.23
CA LEU A 63 -10.64 -8.45 -1.53
C LEU A 63 -9.63 -9.52 -1.95
N ARG A 64 -10.05 -10.79 -2.09
CA ARG A 64 -9.15 -11.83 -2.60
C ARG A 64 -8.69 -11.53 -4.03
N ALA A 65 -9.57 -11.04 -4.91
CA ALA A 65 -9.20 -10.63 -6.26
C ALA A 65 -8.23 -9.45 -6.29
N LEU A 66 -8.43 -8.44 -5.43
CA LEU A 66 -7.51 -7.30 -5.29
C LEU A 66 -6.15 -7.70 -4.71
N LEU A 67 -6.09 -8.68 -3.81
CA LEU A 67 -4.83 -9.25 -3.32
C LEU A 67 -4.06 -9.95 -4.44
N LEU A 68 -4.74 -10.67 -5.34
CA LEU A 68 -4.08 -11.26 -6.53
C LEU A 68 -3.44 -10.20 -7.42
N GLN A 69 -4.07 -9.02 -7.57
CA GLN A 69 -3.45 -7.92 -8.30
C GLN A 69 -2.08 -7.54 -7.72
N ALA A 70 -1.99 -7.48 -6.38
CA ALA A 70 -0.74 -7.15 -5.69
C ALA A 70 0.27 -8.30 -5.77
N PHE A 71 -0.14 -9.56 -5.59
CA PHE A 71 0.77 -10.72 -5.60
C PHE A 71 1.38 -11.00 -6.97
N TYR A 72 0.63 -10.76 -8.04
CA TYR A 72 1.00 -11.16 -9.41
C TYR A 72 1.17 -9.99 -10.38
N THR A 73 1.36 -8.78 -9.87
CA THR A 73 1.62 -7.57 -10.67
C THR A 73 0.57 -7.32 -11.76
N ILE A 74 -0.71 -7.62 -11.48
CA ILE A 74 -1.80 -7.40 -12.43
C ILE A 74 -2.18 -5.93 -12.42
N ARG A 75 -1.94 -5.24 -13.54
CA ARG A 75 -2.01 -3.77 -13.59
C ARG A 75 -3.41 -3.20 -13.72
N SER A 76 -4.34 -3.91 -14.34
CA SER A 76 -5.70 -3.42 -14.61
C SER A 76 -6.76 -4.42 -14.16
N GLU A 77 -7.97 -3.92 -13.89
CA GLU A 77 -9.13 -4.76 -13.57
C GLU A 77 -9.57 -5.60 -14.78
N THR A 78 -9.41 -5.08 -16.00
CA THR A 78 -9.65 -5.85 -17.23
C THR A 78 -8.74 -7.08 -17.29
N GLN A 79 -7.44 -6.89 -17.07
CA GLN A 79 -6.48 -8.00 -17.03
C GLN A 79 -6.78 -8.96 -15.87
N LEU A 80 -7.23 -8.45 -14.71
CA LEU A 80 -7.63 -9.29 -13.59
C LEU A 80 -8.83 -10.18 -13.96
N MET A 81 -9.86 -9.63 -14.61
CA MET A 81 -11.03 -10.41 -15.03
C MET A 81 -10.64 -11.49 -16.05
N GLU A 82 -9.82 -11.14 -17.02
CA GLU A 82 -9.27 -12.08 -18.00
C GLU A 82 -8.47 -13.21 -17.30
N GLN A 83 -7.61 -12.88 -16.36
CA GLN A 83 -6.87 -13.89 -15.59
C GLN A 83 -7.81 -14.77 -14.74
N LEU A 84 -8.84 -14.21 -14.14
CA LEU A 84 -9.84 -14.97 -13.40
C LEU A 84 -10.66 -15.91 -14.30
N ASP A 85 -10.80 -15.59 -15.57
CA ASP A 85 -11.52 -16.43 -16.53
C ASP A 85 -10.74 -17.71 -16.87
N TYR A 86 -9.42 -17.62 -17.03
CA TYR A 86 -8.59 -18.72 -17.51
C TYR A 86 -7.70 -19.38 -16.46
N ASN A 87 -7.39 -18.72 -15.35
CA ASN A 87 -6.44 -19.21 -14.37
C ASN A 87 -7.12 -19.92 -13.21
N LEU A 88 -7.03 -21.25 -13.18
CA LEU A 88 -7.66 -22.08 -12.15
C LEU A 88 -7.14 -21.78 -10.73
N LEU A 89 -5.86 -21.43 -10.58
CA LEU A 89 -5.28 -21.04 -9.29
C LEU A 89 -5.93 -19.75 -8.75
N TYR A 90 -6.19 -18.77 -9.63
CA TYR A 90 -6.84 -17.52 -9.24
C TYR A 90 -8.31 -17.74 -8.92
N ARG A 91 -9.02 -18.54 -9.70
CA ARG A 91 -10.39 -18.94 -9.40
C ARG A 91 -10.50 -19.59 -8.03
N TRP A 92 -9.63 -20.57 -7.77
CA TRP A 92 -9.54 -21.22 -6.46
C TRP A 92 -9.29 -20.21 -5.34
N PHE A 93 -8.33 -19.31 -5.48
CA PHE A 93 -7.98 -18.34 -4.43
C PHE A 93 -9.14 -17.38 -4.14
N VAL A 94 -9.84 -16.91 -5.17
CA VAL A 94 -11.00 -16.00 -5.04
C VAL A 94 -12.24 -16.74 -4.53
N GLY A 95 -12.39 -18.02 -4.82
CA GLY A 95 -13.56 -18.83 -4.51
C GLY A 95 -14.61 -18.82 -5.63
N LEU A 96 -14.15 -18.81 -6.88
CA LEU A 96 -14.98 -19.00 -8.08
C LEU A 96 -14.96 -20.46 -8.50
N GLY A 97 -16.11 -21.03 -8.82
CA GLY A 97 -16.21 -22.35 -9.44
C GLY A 97 -15.65 -22.38 -10.86
N ILE A 98 -15.36 -23.56 -11.43
CA ILE A 98 -14.82 -23.67 -12.79
C ILE A 98 -15.75 -23.03 -13.82
N ASP A 99 -17.05 -23.27 -13.70
CA ASP A 99 -18.08 -22.82 -14.66
C ASP A 99 -18.70 -21.46 -14.28
N GLU A 100 -18.33 -20.89 -13.13
CA GLU A 100 -18.90 -19.63 -12.66
C GLU A 100 -18.41 -18.47 -13.54
N PRO A 101 -19.30 -17.65 -14.12
CA PRO A 101 -18.89 -16.53 -14.96
C PRO A 101 -18.14 -15.47 -14.14
N VAL A 102 -17.09 -14.92 -14.72
CA VAL A 102 -16.33 -13.79 -14.13
C VAL A 102 -17.06 -12.48 -14.36
N TRP A 103 -16.87 -11.55 -13.48
CA TRP A 103 -17.50 -10.23 -13.52
C TRP A 103 -16.94 -9.38 -14.67
N VAL A 104 -17.76 -8.47 -15.19
CA VAL A 104 -17.24 -7.43 -16.10
C VAL A 104 -16.51 -6.35 -15.31
N PRO A 105 -15.44 -5.74 -15.86
CA PRO A 105 -14.61 -4.76 -15.14
C PRO A 105 -15.39 -3.60 -14.52
N THR A 106 -16.42 -3.09 -15.20
CA THR A 106 -17.24 -1.97 -14.69
C THR A 106 -18.05 -2.32 -13.46
N VAL A 107 -18.55 -3.57 -13.37
CA VAL A 107 -19.26 -4.07 -12.17
C VAL A 107 -18.26 -4.26 -11.02
N PHE A 108 -17.08 -4.81 -11.32
CA PHE A 108 -16.02 -4.97 -10.33
C PHE A 108 -15.60 -3.61 -9.74
N THR A 109 -15.31 -2.61 -10.58
CA THR A 109 -14.95 -1.24 -10.16
C THR A 109 -15.99 -0.63 -9.22
N LYS A 110 -17.28 -0.68 -9.59
CA LYS A 110 -18.37 -0.13 -8.76
C LYS A 110 -18.46 -0.81 -7.39
N ASN A 111 -18.26 -2.12 -7.33
CA ASN A 111 -18.29 -2.85 -6.07
C ASN A 111 -17.04 -2.59 -5.23
N ARG A 112 -15.86 -2.49 -5.84
CA ARG A 112 -14.64 -2.07 -5.15
C ARG A 112 -14.79 -0.69 -4.52
N ASP A 113 -15.39 0.27 -5.21
CA ASP A 113 -15.53 1.64 -4.72
C ASP A 113 -16.35 1.71 -3.41
N ARG A 114 -17.28 0.78 -3.16
CA ARG A 114 -17.95 0.64 -1.86
C ARG A 114 -17.01 0.30 -0.72
N LEU A 115 -15.98 -0.52 -0.98
CA LEU A 115 -14.99 -0.88 0.04
C LEU A 115 -14.10 0.31 0.42
N LEU A 116 -13.94 1.30 -0.48
CA LEU A 116 -13.17 2.52 -0.23
C LEU A 116 -13.85 3.38 0.84
N GLU A 117 -15.16 3.59 0.72
CA GLU A 117 -15.96 4.43 1.60
C GLU A 117 -15.94 3.94 3.06
N ALA A 118 -15.87 2.64 3.25
CA ALA A 118 -15.85 2.01 4.58
C ALA A 118 -14.44 1.75 5.14
N GLU A 119 -13.40 2.29 4.52
CA GLU A 119 -12.00 2.10 4.93
C GLU A 119 -11.58 0.61 5.09
N VAL A 120 -12.14 -0.26 4.28
CA VAL A 120 -12.00 -1.72 4.43
C VAL A 120 -10.53 -2.17 4.37
N ALA A 121 -9.68 -1.52 3.56
CA ALA A 121 -8.26 -1.90 3.49
C ALA A 121 -7.54 -1.70 4.83
N ARG A 122 -7.86 -0.62 5.57
CA ARG A 122 -7.29 -0.37 6.91
C ARG A 122 -7.80 -1.37 7.94
N LYS A 123 -9.12 -1.64 7.90
CA LYS A 123 -9.72 -2.67 8.76
C LYS A 123 -9.14 -4.05 8.47
N PHE A 124 -8.93 -4.37 7.19
CA PHE A 124 -8.29 -5.62 6.78
C PHE A 124 -6.85 -5.73 7.32
N LEU A 125 -6.05 -4.67 7.22
CA LEU A 125 -4.70 -4.65 7.79
C LEU A 125 -4.76 -4.83 9.33
N ALA A 126 -5.65 -4.13 10.02
CA ALA A 126 -5.81 -4.25 11.47
C ALA A 126 -6.19 -5.67 11.90
N GLU A 127 -7.17 -6.29 11.24
CA GLU A 127 -7.57 -7.68 11.54
C GLU A 127 -6.47 -8.69 11.17
N LEU A 128 -5.69 -8.44 10.10
CA LEU A 128 -4.52 -9.25 9.76
C LEU A 128 -3.49 -9.23 10.90
N LEU A 129 -3.20 -8.06 11.46
CA LEU A 129 -2.26 -7.91 12.59
C LEU A 129 -2.82 -8.51 13.89
N ASN A 130 -4.14 -8.51 14.08
CA ASN A 130 -4.81 -9.15 15.21
C ASN A 130 -4.88 -10.67 15.10
N HIS A 131 -4.70 -11.24 13.90
CA HIS A 131 -4.71 -12.68 13.69
C HIS A 131 -3.65 -13.37 14.61
N LYS A 132 -4.05 -14.41 15.31
CA LYS A 132 -3.25 -15.06 16.36
C LYS A 132 -1.81 -15.37 15.95
N GLU A 133 -1.64 -15.97 14.78
CA GLU A 133 -0.31 -16.35 14.27
C GLU A 133 0.53 -15.13 13.87
N VAL A 134 -0.11 -14.05 13.40
CA VAL A 134 0.57 -12.81 13.00
C VAL A 134 0.98 -12.01 14.22
N ARG A 135 0.07 -11.84 15.19
CA ARG A 135 0.33 -11.10 16.42
C ARG A 135 1.53 -11.65 17.18
N ALA A 136 1.74 -12.97 17.18
CA ALA A 136 2.89 -13.62 17.83
C ALA A 136 4.24 -13.21 17.19
N LEU A 137 4.24 -12.72 15.95
CA LEU A 137 5.44 -12.26 15.24
C LEU A 137 5.76 -10.79 15.52
N LEU A 138 4.79 -9.98 15.93
CA LEU A 138 4.96 -8.54 16.04
C LEU A 138 5.82 -8.14 17.26
N SER A 139 6.56 -7.04 17.11
CA SER A 139 7.16 -6.32 18.23
C SER A 139 6.17 -5.29 18.76
N ASP A 140 6.02 -5.21 20.06
CA ASP A 140 5.16 -4.22 20.72
C ASP A 140 5.91 -2.94 21.13
N GLU A 141 7.24 -2.86 20.93
CA GLU A 141 8.08 -1.82 21.51
C GLU A 141 8.84 -0.99 20.49
N HIS A 142 9.24 -1.60 19.37
CA HIS A 142 10.22 -1.00 18.47
C HIS A 142 9.66 -0.92 17.05
N PHE A 143 9.55 0.32 16.53
CA PHE A 143 8.99 0.61 15.21
C PHE A 143 9.91 1.50 14.39
N SER A 144 9.68 1.52 13.09
CA SER A 144 10.34 2.41 12.14
C SER A 144 9.32 3.00 11.18
N VAL A 145 9.58 4.23 10.74
CA VAL A 145 8.73 4.95 9.79
C VAL A 145 9.56 5.51 8.65
N ASP A 146 8.98 5.50 7.46
CA ASP A 146 9.52 6.15 6.27
C ASP A 146 8.41 6.46 5.28
N GLY A 147 8.73 7.32 4.30
CA GLY A 147 7.83 7.71 3.23
C GLY A 147 8.38 7.35 1.85
N THR A 148 7.47 7.07 0.92
CA THR A 148 7.82 6.78 -0.45
C THR A 148 6.97 7.57 -1.43
N GLN A 149 7.62 8.19 -2.42
CA GLN A 149 6.93 8.89 -3.51
C GLN A 149 6.24 7.89 -4.42
N ILE A 150 4.94 8.11 -4.70
CA ILE A 150 4.13 7.34 -5.65
C ILE A 150 3.73 8.28 -6.78
N ALA A 151 4.11 7.96 -8.01
CA ALA A 151 3.76 8.78 -9.16
C ALA A 151 2.25 8.73 -9.44
N ALA A 152 1.62 9.89 -9.59
CA ALA A 152 0.21 10.00 -9.91
C ALA A 152 -0.08 9.50 -11.35
N TRP A 153 -1.30 9.03 -11.58
CA TRP A 153 -1.81 8.71 -12.92
C TRP A 153 -2.30 9.99 -13.61
N ALA A 154 -1.39 10.96 -13.70
CA ALA A 154 -1.61 12.25 -14.35
C ALA A 154 -0.38 12.61 -15.19
N SER A 155 -0.60 13.28 -16.31
CA SER A 155 0.46 13.82 -17.16
C SER A 155 0.90 15.18 -16.63
N MET A 156 2.17 15.54 -16.82
CA MET A 156 2.64 16.90 -16.57
C MET A 156 1.94 17.95 -17.46
N LYS A 157 1.37 17.56 -18.59
CA LYS A 157 0.52 18.42 -19.42
C LYS A 157 -0.77 18.87 -18.70
N SER A 158 -1.26 18.04 -17.77
CA SER A 158 -2.44 18.39 -16.98
C SER A 158 -2.15 19.38 -15.86
N PHE A 159 -0.88 19.70 -15.58
CA PHE A 159 -0.49 20.65 -14.54
C PHE A 159 -0.59 22.08 -15.10
N GLN A 160 -1.74 22.70 -14.90
CA GLN A 160 -2.13 23.99 -15.49
C GLN A 160 -2.38 25.03 -14.40
N ALA A 161 -2.34 26.31 -14.78
CA ALA A 161 -2.63 27.43 -13.89
C ALA A 161 -4.07 27.35 -13.36
N LYS A 162 -4.26 27.60 -12.06
CA LYS A 162 -5.56 27.54 -11.39
C LYS A 162 -6.52 28.64 -11.82
N ASP A 163 -5.98 29.77 -12.29
CA ASP A 163 -6.73 30.93 -12.76
C ASP A 163 -7.21 30.81 -14.22
N GLY A 164 -6.93 29.68 -14.87
CA GLY A 164 -7.30 29.43 -16.25
C GLY A 164 -6.46 30.19 -17.29
N SER A 165 -5.38 30.86 -16.88
CA SER A 165 -4.50 31.66 -17.76
C SER A 165 -3.59 30.81 -18.66
N SER A 166 -3.64 29.47 -18.53
CA SER A 166 -2.83 28.58 -19.36
C SER A 166 -3.32 28.59 -20.80
N GLU A 167 -2.46 29.00 -21.73
CA GLU A 167 -2.71 28.76 -23.15
C GLU A 167 -2.83 27.25 -23.44
N PRO A 168 -3.74 26.84 -24.32
CA PRO A 168 -3.81 25.43 -24.72
C PRO A 168 -2.45 24.98 -25.27
N PRO A 169 -1.99 23.76 -24.98
CA PRO A 169 -0.70 23.28 -25.46
C PRO A 169 -0.64 23.37 -26.99
N SER A 170 0.38 24.06 -27.51
CA SER A 170 0.58 24.18 -28.95
C SER A 170 0.70 22.78 -29.58
N PRO A 171 0.17 22.56 -30.80
CA PRO A 171 0.07 21.24 -31.42
C PRO A 171 1.43 20.69 -31.92
N GLY A 172 2.56 21.06 -31.34
CA GLY A 172 3.90 20.64 -31.76
C GLY A 172 4.63 19.79 -30.71
N ARG A 173 5.51 18.91 -31.19
CA ARG A 173 6.37 18.03 -30.37
C ARG A 173 7.25 18.78 -29.36
N ASN A 174 7.51 20.08 -29.58
CA ASN A 174 8.33 20.96 -28.73
C ASN A 174 7.50 21.90 -27.85
N GLY A 175 6.17 22.01 -28.02
CA GLY A 175 5.27 22.84 -27.19
C GLY A 175 5.23 22.42 -25.71
N GLU A 176 5.79 21.24 -25.40
CA GLU A 176 5.87 20.73 -24.02
C GLU A 176 7.05 21.29 -23.22
N ARG A 177 8.06 21.89 -23.85
CA ARG A 177 9.32 22.28 -23.22
C ARG A 177 9.49 23.76 -22.98
N ASP A 178 8.65 24.58 -23.62
CA ASP A 178 8.73 26.01 -23.44
C ASP A 178 7.90 26.45 -22.23
N PHE A 179 8.58 26.51 -21.10
CA PHE A 179 8.02 26.99 -19.83
C PHE A 179 8.09 28.52 -19.73
N HIS A 180 8.45 29.26 -20.78
CA HIS A 180 8.56 30.74 -20.84
C HIS A 180 9.16 31.37 -19.56
N GLY A 181 10.03 30.68 -18.84
CA GLY A 181 10.63 31.14 -17.59
C GLY A 181 9.70 31.15 -16.38
N GLU A 182 8.43 30.74 -16.50
CA GLU A 182 7.49 30.68 -15.39
C GLU A 182 7.82 29.52 -14.43
N LYS A 183 7.97 29.86 -13.16
CA LYS A 183 8.15 28.89 -12.09
C LYS A 183 6.79 28.32 -11.67
N ARG A 184 6.45 27.12 -12.16
CA ARG A 184 5.22 26.41 -11.79
C ARG A 184 5.34 25.84 -10.38
N THR A 185 4.41 26.25 -9.50
CA THR A 185 4.34 25.79 -8.10
C THR A 185 2.96 25.23 -7.78
N ASN A 186 2.83 24.48 -6.69
CA ASN A 186 1.55 23.94 -6.25
C ASN A 186 0.55 25.03 -5.79
N GLU A 187 1.04 26.24 -5.45
CA GLU A 187 0.20 27.37 -5.13
C GLU A 187 -0.52 27.91 -6.38
N THR A 188 0.21 28.02 -7.49
CA THR A 188 -0.29 28.63 -8.74
C THR A 188 -0.90 27.63 -9.71
N HIS A 189 -0.48 26.36 -9.67
CA HIS A 189 -0.88 25.33 -10.62
C HIS A 189 -1.45 24.09 -9.92
N ALA A 190 -2.33 23.37 -10.63
CA ALA A 190 -2.87 22.07 -10.20
C ALA A 190 -3.05 21.16 -11.41
N SER A 191 -3.07 19.85 -11.18
CA SER A 191 -3.41 18.92 -12.23
C SER A 191 -4.92 18.92 -12.50
N THR A 192 -5.32 19.11 -13.74
CA THR A 192 -6.73 18.99 -14.16
C THR A 192 -7.21 17.54 -14.20
N THR A 193 -6.28 16.57 -14.25
CA THR A 193 -6.59 15.14 -14.28
C THR A 193 -6.70 14.55 -12.87
N ASP A 194 -5.87 15.00 -11.94
CA ASP A 194 -5.83 14.57 -10.54
C ASP A 194 -5.43 15.76 -9.65
N PRO A 195 -6.39 16.57 -9.19
CA PRO A 195 -6.11 17.82 -8.47
C PRO A 195 -5.41 17.63 -7.11
N GLU A 196 -5.55 16.46 -6.49
CA GLU A 196 -4.91 16.12 -5.22
C GLU A 196 -3.42 15.74 -5.41
N ALA A 197 -3.01 15.38 -6.63
CA ALA A 197 -1.61 15.11 -6.94
C ALA A 197 -0.79 16.41 -6.95
N LYS A 198 0.30 16.44 -6.18
CA LYS A 198 1.17 17.62 -6.06
C LYS A 198 2.47 17.43 -6.83
N LEU A 199 2.98 18.52 -7.39
CA LEU A 199 4.31 18.53 -7.98
C LEU A 199 5.35 18.41 -6.84
N TYR A 200 6.08 17.32 -6.83
CA TYR A 200 7.00 16.98 -5.75
C TYR A 200 8.33 16.43 -6.29
N ARG A 201 9.41 16.80 -5.62
CA ARG A 201 10.78 16.37 -5.91
C ARG A 201 11.39 15.70 -4.68
N LYS A 202 11.72 14.43 -4.77
CA LYS A 202 12.27 13.66 -3.64
C LYS A 202 13.67 14.16 -3.18
N GLY A 203 14.38 14.95 -3.97
CA GLY A 203 15.71 15.45 -3.61
C GLY A 203 16.34 16.35 -4.68
N LYS A 204 17.44 17.03 -4.33
CA LYS A 204 18.20 17.87 -5.29
C LYS A 204 18.63 17.02 -6.51
N GLY A 205 18.47 17.56 -7.71
CA GLY A 205 18.85 16.87 -8.96
C GLY A 205 17.86 15.79 -9.45
N LYS A 206 16.81 15.47 -8.70
CA LYS A 206 15.75 14.55 -9.17
C LYS A 206 14.67 15.33 -9.90
N GLU A 207 14.01 14.67 -10.86
CA GLU A 207 12.87 15.22 -11.58
C GLU A 207 11.68 15.46 -10.65
N ALA A 208 10.99 16.58 -10.82
CA ALA A 208 9.73 16.85 -10.14
C ALA A 208 8.59 16.12 -10.88
N LYS A 209 7.73 15.41 -10.14
CA LYS A 209 6.60 14.64 -10.67
C LYS A 209 5.34 14.93 -9.89
N LEU A 210 4.19 14.90 -10.59
CA LEU A 210 2.90 14.83 -9.93
C LEU A 210 2.82 13.52 -9.15
N SER A 211 2.63 13.61 -7.84
CA SER A 211 2.76 12.46 -6.95
C SER A 211 2.03 12.65 -5.62
N PHE A 212 1.91 11.54 -4.93
CA PHE A 212 1.54 11.40 -3.54
C PHE A 212 2.73 10.84 -2.74
N VAL A 213 2.65 10.89 -1.43
CA VAL A 213 3.60 10.20 -0.55
C VAL A 213 2.85 9.15 0.25
N GLY A 214 3.23 7.90 0.06
CA GLY A 214 2.77 6.79 0.88
C GLY A 214 3.74 6.58 2.04
N ASN A 215 3.22 6.58 3.26
CA ASN A 215 3.99 6.42 4.49
C ASN A 215 3.62 5.10 5.14
N ALA A 216 4.60 4.38 5.65
CA ALA A 216 4.40 3.12 6.35
C ALA A 216 5.17 3.10 7.67
N MET A 217 4.55 2.52 8.68
CA MET A 217 5.18 2.17 9.93
C MET A 217 5.35 0.66 10.00
N THR A 218 6.56 0.21 10.27
CA THR A 218 6.90 -1.21 10.41
C THR A 218 7.37 -1.53 11.82
N GLU A 219 7.05 -2.71 12.31
CA GLU A 219 7.69 -3.23 13.51
C GLU A 219 9.13 -3.72 13.20
N ASN A 220 10.03 -3.65 14.18
CA ASN A 220 11.46 -3.84 13.97
C ASN A 220 11.96 -5.28 14.14
N ARG A 221 11.10 -6.25 14.53
CA ARG A 221 11.50 -7.65 14.68
C ARG A 221 11.61 -8.34 13.32
N HIS A 222 10.55 -8.27 12.55
CA HIS A 222 10.43 -8.89 11.23
C HIS A 222 10.24 -7.88 10.09
N GLY A 223 9.98 -6.60 10.38
CA GLY A 223 9.70 -5.56 9.38
C GLY A 223 8.31 -5.72 8.74
N LEU A 224 7.34 -6.24 9.50
CA LEU A 224 5.94 -6.25 9.06
C LEU A 224 5.35 -4.84 9.16
N VAL A 225 4.52 -4.48 8.19
CA VAL A 225 3.86 -3.18 8.15
C VAL A 225 2.70 -3.19 9.15
N VAL A 226 2.72 -2.26 10.09
CA VAL A 226 1.69 -2.19 11.14
C VAL A 226 0.72 -1.03 10.94
N GLU A 227 1.10 0.00 10.19
CA GLU A 227 0.22 1.13 9.88
C GLU A 227 0.64 1.80 8.58
N THR A 228 -0.29 2.47 7.92
CA THR A 228 -0.07 3.17 6.66
C THR A 228 -0.81 4.49 6.60
N GLU A 229 -0.23 5.46 5.90
CA GLU A 229 -0.88 6.73 5.60
C GLU A 229 -0.49 7.22 4.22
N LEU A 230 -1.47 7.62 3.40
CA LEU A 230 -1.21 8.30 2.13
C LEU A 230 -1.56 9.78 2.26
N GLY A 231 -0.65 10.65 1.83
CA GLY A 231 -0.89 12.08 1.85
C GLY A 231 -0.50 12.78 0.57
N GLU A 232 -0.99 14.00 0.41
CA GLU A 232 -0.55 14.91 -0.63
C GLU A 232 0.94 15.23 -0.45
N ALA A 233 1.72 15.16 -1.53
CA ALA A 233 3.16 15.33 -1.42
C ALA A 233 3.53 16.77 -0.98
N SER A 234 4.16 16.87 0.18
CA SER A 234 4.68 18.10 0.78
C SER A 234 6.03 17.84 1.48
N GLY A 235 6.67 18.89 1.95
CA GLY A 235 7.92 18.78 2.72
C GLY A 235 7.72 18.27 4.16
N THR A 236 6.50 18.25 4.67
CA THR A 236 6.15 17.89 6.05
C THR A 236 5.36 16.59 6.17
N ILE A 237 4.79 16.11 5.08
CA ILE A 237 3.83 15.00 5.07
C ILE A 237 4.36 13.73 5.77
N GLU A 238 5.63 13.39 5.63
CA GLU A 238 6.20 12.19 6.26
C GLU A 238 6.14 12.29 7.80
N ARG A 239 6.40 13.47 8.36
CA ARG A 239 6.31 13.71 9.81
C ARG A 239 4.87 13.74 10.32
N GLU A 240 3.97 14.37 9.57
CA GLU A 240 2.54 14.43 9.89
C GLU A 240 1.91 13.03 9.84
N ALA A 241 2.22 12.27 8.79
CA ALA A 241 1.77 10.89 8.65
C ALA A 241 2.32 9.99 9.76
N ALA A 242 3.59 10.16 10.14
CA ALA A 242 4.19 9.40 11.24
C ALA A 242 3.46 9.65 12.58
N LYS A 243 3.14 10.90 12.90
CA LYS A 243 2.33 11.23 14.11
C LYS A 243 0.95 10.57 14.07
N THR A 244 0.28 10.65 12.93
CA THR A 244 -1.04 10.05 12.73
C THR A 244 -1.01 8.53 12.87
N MET A 245 -0.03 7.86 12.27
CA MET A 245 0.14 6.40 12.37
C MET A 245 0.45 5.95 13.80
N VAL A 246 1.34 6.67 14.50
CA VAL A 246 1.66 6.39 15.91
C VAL A 246 0.43 6.57 16.81
N ALA A 247 -0.31 7.65 16.65
CA ALA A 247 -1.50 7.93 17.46
C ALA A 247 -2.61 6.87 17.27
N ARG A 248 -2.72 6.29 16.07
CA ARG A 248 -3.66 5.21 15.78
C ARG A 248 -3.22 3.86 16.32
N TYR A 249 -1.96 3.52 16.13
CA TYR A 249 -1.43 2.19 16.48
C TYR A 249 -1.13 2.05 17.97
N SER A 250 -0.54 3.07 18.58
CA SER A 250 -0.13 3.04 19.98
C SER A 250 -0.61 4.30 20.70
N PRO A 251 -1.83 4.29 21.27
CA PRO A 251 -2.43 5.45 21.91
C PRO A 251 -1.84 5.79 23.28
N GLY A 252 -0.54 5.58 23.51
CA GLY A 252 0.20 6.11 24.65
C GLY A 252 0.23 5.26 25.93
N ALA A 253 -0.37 4.06 25.95
CA ALA A 253 -0.38 3.20 27.13
C ALA A 253 1.01 2.65 27.50
N SER A 254 1.84 2.33 26.50
CA SER A 254 3.20 1.82 26.69
C SER A 254 4.20 2.69 25.95
N ARG A 255 5.40 2.86 26.52
CA ARG A 255 6.46 3.58 25.82
C ARG A 255 7.02 2.75 24.68
N ILE A 256 7.00 3.30 23.47
CA ILE A 256 7.58 2.70 22.28
C ILE A 256 8.77 3.51 21.74
N THR A 257 9.54 2.95 20.83
CA THR A 257 10.59 3.66 20.09
C THR A 257 10.21 3.76 18.63
N LEU A 258 10.49 4.91 18.00
CA LEU A 258 10.25 5.12 16.57
C LEU A 258 11.54 5.51 15.86
N GLY A 259 12.02 4.63 14.97
CA GLY A 259 13.15 4.89 14.08
C GLY A 259 12.72 5.70 12.86
N GLY A 260 13.50 6.70 12.50
CA GLY A 260 13.29 7.51 11.29
C GLY A 260 14.61 7.96 10.69
N ASP A 261 14.59 8.40 9.44
CA ASP A 261 15.75 8.97 8.78
C ASP A 261 16.04 10.41 9.27
N LYS A 262 17.10 11.03 8.76
CA LYS A 262 17.46 12.41 9.12
C LYS A 262 16.44 13.48 8.68
N GLY A 263 15.50 13.16 7.79
CA GLY A 263 14.39 14.03 7.40
C GLY A 263 13.39 14.25 8.52
N PHE A 264 13.32 13.28 9.45
CA PHE A 264 12.47 13.36 10.64
C PHE A 264 13.13 14.13 11.80
N ASP A 265 14.40 14.52 11.70
CA ASP A 265 15.08 15.30 12.75
C ASP A 265 14.64 16.78 12.72
N ALA A 266 13.43 17.04 13.19
CA ALA A 266 12.85 18.36 13.40
C ALA A 266 12.40 18.49 14.86
N ARG A 267 12.71 19.62 15.50
CA ARG A 267 12.47 19.82 16.95
C ARG A 267 10.99 19.59 17.29
N GLU A 268 10.08 20.24 16.58
CA GLU A 268 8.65 20.08 16.76
C GLU A 268 8.22 18.60 16.71
N PHE A 269 8.63 17.87 15.67
CA PHE A 269 8.30 16.45 15.54
C PHE A 269 8.84 15.58 16.68
N ILE A 270 10.08 15.88 17.13
CA ILE A 270 10.70 15.15 18.24
C ILE A 270 9.97 15.42 19.56
N ASP A 271 9.53 16.66 19.77
CA ASP A 271 8.78 17.04 20.96
C ASP A 271 7.36 16.43 20.94
N ASP A 272 6.66 16.47 19.81
CA ASP A 272 5.36 15.78 19.59
C ASP A 272 5.45 14.26 19.88
N LEU A 273 6.50 13.58 19.39
CA LEU A 273 6.69 12.15 19.67
C LEU A 273 6.85 11.89 21.18
N ARG A 274 7.56 12.74 21.89
CA ARG A 274 7.74 12.61 23.34
C ARG A 274 6.42 12.79 24.10
N GLU A 275 5.57 13.70 23.65
CA GLU A 275 4.22 13.91 24.17
C GLU A 275 3.34 12.66 23.96
N LEU A 276 3.52 11.98 22.84
CA LEU A 276 2.85 10.70 22.54
C LEU A 276 3.47 9.48 23.27
N ASN A 277 4.36 9.68 24.24
CA ASN A 277 5.11 8.64 24.95
C ASN A 277 6.01 7.79 24.05
N VAL A 278 6.55 8.39 22.98
CA VAL A 278 7.45 7.74 22.02
C VAL A 278 8.88 8.21 22.21
N THR A 279 9.82 7.28 22.31
CA THR A 279 11.26 7.60 22.28
C THR A 279 11.74 7.74 20.84
N PRO A 280 12.16 8.94 20.38
CA PRO A 280 12.54 9.16 19.00
C PRO A 280 13.94 8.60 18.71
N HIS A 281 14.03 7.49 18.01
CA HIS A 281 15.28 6.93 17.47
C HIS A 281 15.54 7.45 16.04
N VAL A 282 15.40 8.74 15.86
CA VAL A 282 15.60 9.42 14.56
C VAL A 282 17.10 9.66 14.32
N ALA A 283 17.55 9.48 13.07
CA ALA A 283 18.93 9.74 12.68
C ALA A 283 19.25 11.24 12.79
N GLN A 284 20.35 11.58 13.45
CA GLN A 284 20.77 12.97 13.62
C GLN A 284 21.06 13.67 12.29
N ASN A 285 20.52 14.86 12.11
CA ASN A 285 20.85 15.75 11.01
C ASN A 285 21.79 16.86 11.50
N THR A 286 23.07 16.66 11.30
CA THR A 286 24.13 17.63 11.68
C THR A 286 24.60 18.50 10.50
N SER A 287 23.89 18.42 9.34
CA SER A 287 24.24 19.22 8.16
C SER A 287 23.80 20.68 8.36
N ASN A 288 24.77 21.56 8.73
CA ASN A 288 24.59 22.99 8.96
C ASN A 288 23.57 23.36 10.05
N ARG A 289 23.27 22.45 10.99
CA ARG A 289 22.40 22.71 12.14
C ARG A 289 22.67 21.75 13.30
N ALA A 290 22.25 22.14 14.51
CA ALA A 290 22.18 21.22 15.64
C ALA A 290 20.99 20.24 15.47
N SER A 291 21.24 18.96 15.76
CA SER A 291 20.19 17.94 15.82
C SER A 291 19.26 18.17 17.02
N ALA A 292 17.98 17.87 16.86
CA ALA A 292 17.02 17.81 17.98
C ALA A 292 17.19 16.52 18.82
N ILE A 293 17.91 15.52 18.31
CA ILE A 293 18.25 14.29 19.04
C ILE A 293 19.54 14.51 19.83
N ASP A 294 19.46 14.40 21.15
CA ASP A 294 20.56 14.60 22.06
C ASP A 294 21.30 13.31 22.46
N GLY A 295 22.41 13.48 23.20
CA GLY A 295 23.24 12.37 23.67
C GLY A 295 22.53 11.40 24.63
N ARG A 296 21.39 11.77 25.24
CA ARG A 296 20.59 10.85 26.07
C ARG A 296 20.02 9.73 25.24
N THR A 297 19.58 10.04 24.00
CA THR A 297 19.06 9.05 23.06
C THR A 297 20.19 8.29 22.37
N THR A 298 21.19 8.98 21.81
CA THR A 298 22.21 8.35 20.95
C THR A 298 23.18 7.43 21.70
N ARG A 299 23.39 7.65 23.01
CA ARG A 299 24.24 6.78 23.84
C ARG A 299 23.57 5.46 24.23
N HIS A 300 22.25 5.35 24.06
CA HIS A 300 21.55 4.13 24.38
C HIS A 300 21.80 3.04 23.32
N PRO A 301 22.15 1.78 23.69
CA PRO A 301 22.46 0.72 22.72
C PRO A 301 21.32 0.45 21.74
N GLY A 302 20.06 0.58 22.15
CA GLY A 302 18.87 0.42 21.33
C GLY A 302 18.79 1.40 20.16
N TYR A 303 19.41 2.60 20.29
CA TYR A 303 19.44 3.57 19.20
C TYR A 303 20.18 3.02 17.96
N ALA A 304 21.37 2.46 18.15
CA ALA A 304 22.15 1.87 17.04
C ALA A 304 21.40 0.70 16.40
N ILE A 305 20.72 -0.13 17.20
CA ILE A 305 19.89 -1.24 16.72
C ILE A 305 18.74 -0.69 15.86
N SER A 306 18.01 0.32 16.34
CA SER A 306 16.91 0.95 15.59
C SER A 306 17.39 1.55 14.28
N GLN A 307 18.57 2.22 14.24
CA GLN A 307 19.14 2.76 13.01
C GLN A 307 19.46 1.68 11.96
N ASN A 308 19.82 0.47 12.38
CA ASN A 308 20.02 -0.65 11.47
C ASN A 308 18.68 -1.24 11.00
N LYS A 309 17.74 -1.43 11.93
CA LYS A 309 16.44 -2.06 11.67
C LYS A 309 15.51 -1.19 10.81
N ARG A 310 15.59 0.15 10.91
CA ARG A 310 14.73 1.04 10.12
C ARG A 310 14.81 0.80 8.60
N LYS A 311 15.89 0.21 8.11
CA LYS A 311 16.03 -0.13 6.69
C LYS A 311 15.03 -1.19 6.22
N LEU A 312 14.43 -1.96 7.12
CA LEU A 312 13.42 -2.97 6.77
C LEU A 312 12.17 -2.34 6.12
N VAL A 313 11.83 -1.09 6.43
CA VAL A 313 10.71 -0.40 5.78
C VAL A 313 10.94 -0.20 4.29
N GLU A 314 12.20 0.00 3.86
CA GLU A 314 12.57 0.17 2.45
C GLU A 314 12.27 -1.10 1.62
N GLU A 315 12.36 -2.29 2.24
CA GLU A 315 12.03 -3.56 1.59
C GLU A 315 10.54 -3.61 1.20
N SER A 316 9.65 -3.15 2.08
CA SER A 316 8.22 -3.09 1.80
C SER A 316 7.91 -2.17 0.62
N PHE A 317 8.56 -1.01 0.55
CA PHE A 317 8.40 -0.07 -0.56
C PHE A 317 9.00 -0.60 -1.87
N GLY A 318 10.15 -1.26 -1.78
CA GLY A 318 10.77 -1.91 -2.93
C GLY A 318 9.83 -2.95 -3.56
N TRP A 319 9.31 -3.86 -2.75
CA TRP A 319 8.34 -4.85 -3.19
C TRP A 319 7.04 -4.23 -3.71
N ALA A 320 6.48 -3.27 -3.00
CA ALA A 320 5.23 -2.61 -3.38
C ALA A 320 5.33 -1.90 -4.73
N LYS A 321 6.48 -1.31 -5.05
CA LYS A 321 6.71 -0.64 -6.35
C LYS A 321 7.00 -1.61 -7.49
N THR A 322 7.74 -2.68 -7.23
CA THR A 322 8.15 -3.64 -8.28
C THR A 322 7.06 -4.69 -8.54
N ILE A 323 6.55 -5.32 -7.49
CA ILE A 323 5.56 -6.41 -7.56
C ILE A 323 4.14 -5.87 -7.34
N GLY A 324 3.92 -5.10 -6.26
CA GLY A 324 2.60 -4.61 -5.85
C GLY A 324 1.98 -3.55 -6.78
N GLY A 325 2.70 -3.12 -7.82
CA GLY A 325 2.18 -2.20 -8.84
C GLY A 325 2.05 -0.74 -8.40
N LEU A 326 2.72 -0.33 -7.31
CA LEU A 326 2.63 1.03 -6.74
C LEU A 326 3.61 2.04 -7.33
N ALA A 327 4.46 1.68 -8.29
CA ALA A 327 5.36 2.65 -8.92
C ALA A 327 4.57 3.79 -9.61
N ARG A 328 3.53 3.43 -10.35
CA ARG A 328 2.59 4.34 -11.00
C ARG A 328 1.24 3.63 -11.19
N PRO A 329 0.40 3.53 -10.15
CA PRO A 329 -0.89 2.86 -10.22
C PRO A 329 -1.87 3.64 -11.11
N MET A 330 -2.73 2.93 -11.85
CA MET A 330 -3.74 3.52 -12.75
C MET A 330 -4.98 3.98 -11.96
N LEU A 331 -4.75 4.74 -10.88
CA LEU A 331 -5.80 5.27 -10.01
C LEU A 331 -5.62 6.78 -9.85
N ARG A 332 -6.71 7.49 -9.66
CA ARG A 332 -6.78 8.93 -9.41
C ARG A 332 -7.45 9.20 -8.08
N GLY A 333 -6.98 10.24 -7.40
CA GLY A 333 -7.49 10.67 -6.10
C GLY A 333 -6.84 9.92 -4.93
N ALA A 334 -6.68 10.64 -3.82
CA ALA A 334 -6.01 10.14 -2.61
C ALA A 334 -6.73 8.94 -1.99
N GLN A 335 -8.06 8.96 -1.99
CA GLN A 335 -8.86 7.88 -1.38
C GLN A 335 -8.61 6.51 -2.06
N ARG A 336 -8.71 6.46 -3.41
CA ARG A 336 -8.47 5.22 -4.17
C ARG A 336 -7.03 4.75 -4.06
N LEU A 337 -6.11 5.70 -4.15
CA LEU A 337 -4.69 5.39 -4.04
C LEU A 337 -4.32 4.95 -2.62
N GLY A 338 -4.88 5.56 -1.59
CA GLY A 338 -4.69 5.19 -0.19
C GLY A 338 -5.18 3.78 0.11
N PHE A 339 -6.36 3.44 -0.37
CA PHE A 339 -6.89 2.07 -0.28
C PHE A 339 -5.93 1.07 -0.94
N LYS A 340 -5.51 1.34 -2.19
CA LYS A 340 -4.57 0.48 -2.93
C LYS A 340 -3.24 0.37 -2.20
N PHE A 341 -2.72 1.48 -1.65
CA PHE A 341 -1.48 1.50 -0.89
C PHE A 341 -1.57 0.60 0.35
N THR A 342 -2.57 0.81 1.20
CA THR A 342 -2.78 0.02 2.42
C THR A 342 -2.97 -1.46 2.12
N LEU A 343 -3.80 -1.80 1.13
CA LEU A 343 -4.02 -3.20 0.76
C LEU A 343 -2.76 -3.85 0.17
N THR A 344 -1.94 -3.09 -0.56
CA THR A 344 -0.66 -3.59 -1.08
C THR A 344 0.35 -3.83 0.04
N MET A 345 0.36 -2.99 1.09
CA MET A 345 1.20 -3.22 2.27
C MET A 345 0.74 -4.46 3.06
N ALA A 346 -0.56 -4.67 3.23
CA ALA A 346 -1.11 -5.91 3.80
C ALA A 346 -0.74 -7.14 2.95
N ALA A 347 -0.75 -7.01 1.62
CA ALA A 347 -0.32 -8.07 0.71
C ALA A 347 1.19 -8.38 0.86
N TYR A 348 2.03 -7.36 1.07
CA TYR A 348 3.45 -7.56 1.38
C TYR A 348 3.64 -8.39 2.65
N ASP A 349 2.90 -8.10 3.70
CA ASP A 349 2.96 -8.90 4.92
C ASP A 349 2.51 -10.34 4.66
N LEU A 350 1.36 -10.52 4.00
CA LEU A 350 0.80 -11.84 3.68
C LEU A 350 1.77 -12.76 2.93
N ILE A 351 2.54 -12.25 1.97
CA ILE A 351 3.51 -13.11 1.24
C ILE A 351 4.68 -13.56 2.11
N ARG A 352 4.99 -12.86 3.19
CA ARG A 352 6.08 -13.18 4.12
C ARG A 352 5.65 -14.15 5.22
N LEU A 353 4.36 -14.12 5.60
CA LEU A 353 3.84 -14.91 6.72
C LEU A 353 4.10 -16.42 6.60
N PRO A 354 3.94 -17.10 5.45
CA PRO A 354 4.19 -18.53 5.38
C PRO A 354 5.62 -18.91 5.82
N LYS A 355 6.61 -18.08 5.45
CA LYS A 355 8.01 -18.30 5.85
C LYS A 355 8.23 -17.95 7.32
N LEU A 356 7.66 -16.86 7.80
CA LEU A 356 7.84 -16.39 9.18
C LEU A 356 7.19 -17.37 10.18
N ILE A 357 5.96 -17.80 9.91
CA ILE A 357 5.25 -18.77 10.74
C ILE A 357 5.97 -20.12 10.74
N GLY A 358 6.42 -20.60 9.58
CA GLY A 358 7.18 -21.85 9.48
C GLY A 358 8.58 -21.81 10.10
N ALA A 359 9.15 -20.63 10.39
CA ALA A 359 10.42 -20.48 11.09
C ALA A 359 10.27 -20.45 12.62
N VAL A 360 9.05 -20.22 13.13
CA VAL A 360 8.73 -20.17 14.56
C VAL A 360 8.14 -21.49 15.06
N ALA A 361 7.57 -22.30 14.16
CA ALA A 361 7.04 -23.65 14.44
C ALA A 361 8.15 -24.71 14.33
#